data_13684060f505341a4ba5f087fe1506bc
#
_entry.id   13684060f505341a4ba5f087fe1506bc
#
_cell.length_a   1.000
_cell.length_b   1.000
_cell.length_c   1.000
_cell.angle_alpha   90.00
_cell.angle_beta   90.00
_cell.angle_gamma   90.00
#
_symmetry.space_group_name_H-M   'P 1'
#
loop_
_entity.id
_entity.type
_entity.pdbx_description
1 polymer ?
#
loop_
_entity_poly.entity_id
_entity_poly.type
_entity_poly.pdbx_seq_one_letter_code
_entity_poly.pdbx_strand_id
1 'polypeptide(L)'
;MLDYFNELRGGVVSHELGLRFNSPTVNLWFTPKEFIKFLSQLEHYLYDCKIEMDEKNSEKYGYPVGKLEDIHVYFTHYETFEQAKQKWIERLKRLNMDNLYIIMVQKDGCTEQDICSFDSLEFKHKVIFTVKEYSQYRSAYYIPKSEA
;
A
#
# COMPACT_ATOMS: atom_id res chain seq x y z
N MET A 1 9.41 -4.73 -0.69
CA MET A 1 8.78 -3.53 -1.27
C MET A 1 7.38 -3.40 -0.70
N LEU A 2 7.07 -2.28 -0.10
CA LEU A 2 5.71 -1.91 0.28
C LEU A 2 5.26 -0.82 -0.67
N ASP A 3 4.22 -1.09 -1.44
CA ASP A 3 3.76 -0.20 -2.48
C ASP A 3 2.27 0.13 -2.33
N TYR A 4 1.98 1.38 -2.53
CA TYR A 4 0.65 1.92 -2.77
C TYR A 4 0.54 2.22 -4.25
N PHE A 5 0.60 1.18 -5.05
CA PHE A 5 0.28 1.30 -6.46
C PHE A 5 -1.20 1.04 -6.70
N ASN A 6 -1.71 1.70 -7.72
CA ASN A 6 -2.88 1.20 -8.36
C ASN A 6 -2.59 -0.26 -8.74
N GLU A 7 -3.36 -1.10 -8.22
CA GLU A 7 -3.56 -2.53 -8.24
C GLU A 7 -2.80 -3.35 -9.30
N LEU A 8 -2.43 -2.76 -10.41
CA LEU A 8 -1.85 -3.48 -11.56
C LEU A 8 -0.35 -3.27 -11.73
N ARG A 9 0.21 -2.14 -11.29
CA ARG A 9 1.58 -1.78 -11.72
C ARG A 9 2.69 -2.47 -10.93
N GLY A 10 2.62 -2.52 -9.62
CA GLY A 10 3.64 -3.21 -8.81
C GLY A 10 3.64 -4.72 -9.06
N GLY A 11 2.45 -5.32 -9.12
CA GLY A 11 2.28 -6.73 -9.43
C GLY A 11 2.72 -7.08 -10.86
N VAL A 12 2.39 -6.23 -11.84
CA VAL A 12 2.78 -6.42 -13.25
C VAL A 12 4.30 -6.35 -13.41
N VAL A 13 4.95 -5.36 -12.82
CA VAL A 13 6.42 -5.22 -12.90
C VAL A 13 7.11 -6.44 -12.28
N SER A 14 6.68 -6.88 -11.11
CA SER A 14 7.24 -8.08 -10.47
C SER A 14 7.00 -9.33 -11.31
N HIS A 15 5.83 -9.46 -11.90
CA HIS A 15 5.49 -10.59 -12.77
C HIS A 15 6.32 -10.59 -14.06
N GLU A 16 6.46 -9.45 -14.74
CA GLU A 16 7.27 -9.32 -15.96
C GLU A 16 8.75 -9.62 -15.72
N LEU A 17 9.27 -9.26 -14.56
CA LEU A 17 10.64 -9.54 -14.17
C LEU A 17 10.82 -10.96 -13.60
N GLY A 18 9.76 -11.75 -13.51
CA GLY A 18 9.80 -13.08 -12.92
C GLY A 18 10.11 -13.07 -11.42
N LEU A 19 9.86 -11.96 -10.75
CA LEU A 19 10.16 -11.81 -9.32
C LEU A 19 9.03 -12.37 -8.46
N ARG A 20 9.40 -12.91 -7.32
CA ARG A 20 8.46 -13.38 -6.31
C ARG A 20 7.79 -12.19 -5.63
N PHE A 21 6.49 -12.30 -5.38
CA PHE A 21 5.77 -11.31 -4.59
C PHE A 21 6.14 -11.43 -3.11
N ASN A 22 6.97 -10.52 -2.64
CA ASN A 22 7.47 -10.51 -1.26
C ASN A 22 6.79 -9.45 -0.39
N SER A 23 5.86 -8.70 -0.95
CA SER A 23 5.12 -7.67 -0.22
C SER A 23 3.68 -8.10 0.05
N PRO A 24 3.17 -7.97 1.28
CA PRO A 24 1.77 -8.22 1.58
C PRO A 24 0.84 -7.22 0.90
N THR A 25 1.33 -6.06 0.48
CA THR A 25 0.51 -4.98 -0.11
C THR A 25 0.34 -5.08 -1.62
N VAL A 26 0.86 -6.11 -2.28
CA VAL A 26 0.66 -6.35 -3.71
C VAL A 26 -0.80 -6.71 -4.01
N ASN A 27 -1.37 -6.08 -5.03
CA ASN A 27 -2.75 -6.31 -5.50
C ASN A 27 -3.83 -6.00 -4.45
N LEU A 28 -3.59 -5.03 -3.61
CA LEU A 28 -4.57 -4.52 -2.67
C LEU A 28 -4.51 -2.99 -2.63
N TRP A 29 -5.47 -2.40 -1.94
CA TRP A 29 -5.62 -0.95 -1.90
C TRP A 29 -5.80 -0.46 -0.45
N PHE A 30 -5.30 0.73 -0.19
CA PHE A 30 -5.55 1.51 1.01
C PHE A 30 -6.03 2.90 0.63
N THR A 31 -6.73 3.59 1.51
CA THR A 31 -6.84 5.05 1.36
C THR A 31 -5.47 5.69 1.64
N PRO A 32 -5.17 6.87 1.08
CA PRO A 32 -3.88 7.53 1.33
C PRO A 32 -3.57 7.73 2.82
N LYS A 33 -4.55 8.20 3.58
CA LYS A 33 -4.39 8.43 5.02
C LYS A 33 -4.16 7.15 5.81
N GLU A 34 -4.89 6.09 5.47
CA GLU A 34 -4.73 4.79 6.14
C GLU A 34 -3.40 4.13 5.77
N PHE A 35 -2.92 4.28 4.53
CA PHE A 35 -1.60 3.78 4.14
C PHE A 35 -0.48 4.47 4.92
N ILE A 36 -0.54 5.79 5.06
CA ILE A 36 0.43 6.55 5.86
C ILE A 36 0.37 6.12 7.34
N LYS A 37 -0.83 5.95 7.88
CA LYS A 37 -1.00 5.45 9.24
C LYS A 37 -0.42 4.04 9.40
N PHE A 38 -0.68 3.16 8.47
CA PHE A 38 -0.10 1.82 8.39
C PHE A 38 1.43 1.88 8.43
N LEU A 39 2.04 2.73 7.62
CA LEU A 39 3.49 2.91 7.58
C LEU A 39 4.05 3.50 8.86
N SER A 40 3.31 4.40 9.52
CA SER A 40 3.76 5.06 10.76
C SER A 40 3.90 4.09 11.94
N GLN A 41 3.20 2.96 11.90
CA GLN A 41 3.22 1.91 12.93
C GLN A 41 3.31 0.53 12.26
N LEU A 42 4.22 0.39 11.34
CA LEU A 42 4.28 -0.75 10.42
C LEU A 42 4.41 -2.10 11.16
N GLU A 43 5.33 -2.21 12.12
CA GLU A 43 5.52 -3.46 12.88
C GLU A 43 4.26 -3.85 13.65
N HIS A 44 3.60 -2.87 14.25
CA HIS A 44 2.35 -3.09 14.99
C HIS A 44 1.27 -3.68 14.07
N TYR A 45 1.02 -3.05 12.94
CA TYR A 45 -0.03 -3.52 12.02
C TYR A 45 0.31 -4.84 11.35
N LEU A 46 1.57 -5.09 11.06
CA LEU A 46 1.99 -6.34 10.39
C LEU A 46 2.06 -7.53 11.35
N TYR A 47 2.55 -7.35 12.57
CA TYR A 47 2.91 -8.45 13.46
C TYR A 47 2.08 -8.55 14.73
N ASP A 48 1.56 -7.45 15.24
CA ASP A 48 0.75 -7.44 16.46
C ASP A 48 -0.76 -7.51 16.17
N CYS A 49 -1.18 -7.05 14.99
CA CYS A 49 -2.58 -7.09 14.58
C CYS A 49 -2.87 -8.34 13.75
N LYS A 50 -4.04 -8.93 13.97
CA LYS A 50 -4.59 -9.96 13.09
C LYS A 50 -5.53 -9.33 12.09
N ILE A 51 -5.39 -9.70 10.84
CA ILE A 51 -6.31 -9.23 9.82
C ILE A 51 -7.66 -9.95 9.97
N GLU A 52 -8.73 -9.19 10.10
CA GLU A 52 -10.08 -9.66 10.24
C GLU A 52 -10.95 -9.15 9.08
N MET A 53 -12.00 -9.88 8.76
CA MET A 53 -12.95 -9.45 7.73
C MET A 53 -13.81 -8.31 8.24
N ASP A 54 -13.94 -7.25 7.46
CA ASP A 54 -14.95 -6.23 7.62
C ASP A 54 -16.17 -6.59 6.77
N GLU A 55 -17.14 -7.26 7.37
CA GLU A 55 -18.33 -7.78 6.66
C GLU A 55 -19.14 -6.65 6.04
N LYS A 56 -19.34 -5.56 6.77
CA LYS A 56 -20.14 -4.42 6.33
C LYS A 56 -19.56 -3.76 5.08
N ASN A 57 -18.25 -3.49 5.10
CA ASN A 57 -17.58 -2.88 3.96
C ASN A 57 -17.39 -3.87 2.81
N SER A 58 -17.17 -5.15 3.10
CA SER A 58 -17.10 -6.18 2.08
C SER A 58 -18.43 -6.29 1.28
N GLU A 59 -19.54 -6.25 1.99
CA GLU A 59 -20.87 -6.23 1.37
C GLU A 59 -21.10 -4.95 0.56
N LYS A 60 -20.74 -3.80 1.13
CA LYS A 60 -20.91 -2.49 0.49
C LYS A 60 -20.14 -2.37 -0.83
N TYR A 61 -18.90 -2.84 -0.87
CA TYR A 61 -18.01 -2.69 -2.03
C TYR A 61 -18.05 -3.88 -2.99
N GLY A 62 -18.58 -5.02 -2.59
CA GLY A 62 -18.68 -6.22 -3.44
C GLY A 62 -17.37 -6.99 -3.61
N TYR A 63 -16.37 -6.73 -2.79
CA TYR A 63 -15.13 -7.47 -2.72
C TYR A 63 -14.64 -7.54 -1.26
N PRO A 64 -13.71 -8.45 -0.92
CA PRO A 64 -13.24 -8.56 0.46
C PRO A 64 -12.58 -7.30 0.98
N VAL A 65 -12.99 -6.84 2.15
CA VAL A 65 -12.34 -5.77 2.89
C VAL A 65 -11.86 -6.34 4.23
N GLY A 66 -10.58 -6.20 4.47
CA GLY A 66 -9.96 -6.57 5.73
C GLY A 66 -9.82 -5.38 6.66
N LYS A 67 -9.64 -5.68 7.93
CA LYS A 67 -9.43 -4.68 8.97
C LYS A 67 -8.24 -5.08 9.85
N LEU A 68 -7.32 -4.13 10.03
CA LEU A 68 -6.22 -4.22 10.99
C LEU A 68 -6.46 -3.13 12.04
N GLU A 69 -7.11 -3.50 13.16
CA GLU A 69 -7.56 -2.56 14.19
C GLU A 69 -8.42 -1.43 13.62
N ASP A 70 -7.82 -0.27 13.36
CA ASP A 70 -8.48 0.97 12.94
C ASP A 70 -8.24 1.33 11.48
N ILE A 71 -7.52 0.50 10.73
CA ILE A 71 -7.30 0.71 9.28
C ILE A 71 -7.94 -0.40 8.46
N HIS A 72 -8.29 -0.06 7.22
CA HIS A 72 -8.89 -0.99 6.26
C HIS A 72 -7.89 -1.38 5.18
N VAL A 73 -8.00 -2.63 4.73
CA VAL A 73 -7.25 -3.17 3.60
C VAL A 73 -8.25 -3.67 2.56
N TYR A 74 -8.21 -3.09 1.36
CA TYR A 74 -9.18 -3.38 0.30
C TYR A 74 -8.59 -4.40 -0.67
N PHE A 75 -9.11 -5.64 -0.63
CA PHE A 75 -8.64 -6.75 -1.45
C PHE A 75 -9.43 -6.83 -2.78
N THR A 76 -9.25 -5.83 -3.61
CA THR A 76 -10.05 -5.61 -4.83
C THR A 76 -9.93 -6.71 -5.87
N HIS A 77 -8.87 -7.51 -5.84
CA HIS A 77 -8.61 -8.58 -6.80
C HIS A 77 -8.85 -9.99 -6.26
N TYR A 78 -9.48 -10.11 -5.11
CA TYR A 78 -9.76 -11.40 -4.50
C TYR A 78 -11.26 -11.66 -4.48
N GLU A 79 -11.64 -12.91 -4.70
CA GLU A 79 -13.04 -13.33 -4.64
C GLU A 79 -13.51 -13.56 -3.21
N THR A 80 -12.65 -14.12 -2.36
CA THR A 80 -12.97 -14.42 -0.97
C THR A 80 -11.96 -13.81 0.00
N PHE A 81 -12.42 -13.51 1.20
CA PHE A 81 -11.55 -13.02 2.26
C PHE A 81 -10.51 -14.08 2.69
N GLU A 82 -10.86 -15.34 2.69
CA GLU A 82 -9.96 -16.43 3.04
C GLU A 82 -8.75 -16.48 2.10
N GLN A 83 -8.98 -16.34 0.80
CA GLN A 83 -7.90 -16.27 -0.19
C GLN A 83 -7.00 -15.06 0.05
N ALA A 84 -7.61 -13.89 0.28
CA ALA A 84 -6.89 -12.65 0.56
C ALA A 84 -6.05 -12.76 1.83
N LYS A 85 -6.63 -13.27 2.90
CA LYS A 85 -5.94 -13.49 4.19
C LYS A 85 -4.77 -14.45 4.06
N GLN A 86 -4.95 -15.55 3.34
CA GLN A 86 -3.88 -16.52 3.11
C GLN A 86 -2.70 -15.87 2.39
N LYS A 87 -2.97 -15.11 1.32
CA LYS A 87 -1.92 -14.38 0.59
C LYS A 87 -1.24 -13.32 1.43
N TRP A 88 -1.98 -12.61 2.25
CA TRP A 88 -1.43 -11.66 3.21
C TRP A 88 -0.42 -12.33 4.14
N ILE A 89 -0.81 -13.44 4.78
CA ILE A 89 0.04 -14.18 5.72
C ILE A 89 1.28 -14.75 5.03
N GLU A 90 1.12 -15.36 3.84
CA GLU A 90 2.24 -15.91 3.08
C GLU A 90 3.28 -14.85 2.71
N ARG A 91 2.81 -13.70 2.23
CA ARG A 91 3.69 -12.60 1.80
C ARG A 91 4.34 -11.89 2.97
N LEU A 92 3.62 -11.80 4.09
CA LEU A 92 4.18 -11.24 5.32
C LEU A 92 5.40 -12.01 5.79
N LYS A 93 5.41 -13.33 5.66
CA LYS A 93 6.56 -14.18 5.99
C LYS A 93 7.78 -13.92 5.12
N ARG A 94 7.58 -13.39 3.91
CA ARG A 94 8.65 -13.11 2.94
C ARG A 94 9.15 -11.67 3.01
N LEU A 95 8.48 -10.81 3.77
CA LEU A 95 8.83 -9.40 3.87
C LEU A 95 10.15 -9.25 4.64
N ASN A 96 11.11 -8.53 4.04
CA ASN A 96 12.36 -8.20 4.69
C ASN A 96 12.27 -6.79 5.32
N MET A 97 12.06 -6.76 6.63
CA MET A 97 11.94 -5.50 7.40
C MET A 97 13.24 -4.69 7.44
N ASP A 98 14.39 -5.33 7.24
CA ASP A 98 15.69 -4.66 7.26
C ASP A 98 16.01 -3.95 5.94
N ASN A 99 15.25 -4.23 4.90
CA ASN A 99 15.47 -3.67 3.56
C ASN A 99 14.15 -3.32 2.88
N LEU A 100 13.47 -2.33 3.40
CA LEU A 100 12.18 -1.88 2.90
C LEU A 100 12.34 -0.77 1.85
N TYR A 101 11.59 -0.90 0.78
CA TYR A 101 11.37 0.13 -0.23
C TYR A 101 9.89 0.50 -0.21
N ILE A 102 9.60 1.76 0.10
CA ILE A 102 8.23 2.27 0.21
C ILE A 102 7.91 3.11 -1.01
N ILE A 103 6.84 2.76 -1.70
CA ILE A 103 6.39 3.47 -2.89
C ILE A 103 4.93 3.86 -2.73
N MET A 104 4.65 5.13 -2.93
CA MET A 104 3.29 5.68 -2.92
C MET A 104 3.04 6.49 -4.18
N VAL A 105 1.79 6.61 -4.58
CA VAL A 105 1.36 7.44 -5.71
C VAL A 105 0.29 8.42 -5.23
N GLN A 106 0.42 9.69 -5.60
CA GLN A 106 -0.58 10.69 -5.29
C GLN A 106 -1.83 10.47 -6.16
N LYS A 107 -2.85 9.85 -5.55
CA LYS A 107 -4.17 9.61 -6.17
C LYS A 107 -5.23 9.40 -5.09
N ASP A 108 -6.46 9.15 -5.49
CA ASP A 108 -7.57 8.78 -4.60
C ASP A 108 -7.78 9.74 -3.43
N GLY A 109 -7.67 11.05 -3.72
CA GLY A 109 -7.83 12.08 -2.71
C GLY A 109 -6.60 12.38 -1.85
N CYS A 110 -5.42 11.90 -2.25
CA CYS A 110 -4.17 12.23 -1.58
C CYS A 110 -3.89 13.73 -1.64
N THR A 111 -3.82 14.35 -0.47
CA THR A 111 -3.62 15.80 -0.32
C THR A 111 -2.14 16.14 -0.13
N GLU A 112 -1.80 17.43 -0.23
CA GLU A 112 -0.44 17.89 0.10
C GLU A 112 -0.07 17.57 1.56
N GLN A 113 -1.04 17.63 2.48
CA GLN A 113 -0.81 17.25 3.88
C GLN A 113 -0.44 15.76 3.98
N ASP A 114 -1.04 14.91 3.18
CA ASP A 114 -0.67 13.49 3.12
C ASP A 114 0.75 13.30 2.60
N ILE A 115 1.16 14.07 1.59
CA ILE A 115 2.54 14.07 1.08
C ILE A 115 3.52 14.53 2.15
N CYS A 116 3.19 15.58 2.89
CA CYS A 116 4.00 16.07 4.01
C CYS A 116 4.15 14.99 5.09
N SER A 117 3.06 14.33 5.45
CA SER A 117 3.07 13.24 6.43
C SER A 117 3.92 12.06 5.95
N PHE A 118 3.81 11.68 4.69
CA PHE A 118 4.62 10.64 4.07
C PHE A 118 6.11 11.00 4.10
N ASP A 119 6.44 12.22 3.72
CA ASP A 119 7.84 12.71 3.71
C ASP A 119 8.47 12.68 5.11
N SER A 120 7.67 12.88 6.16
CA SER A 120 8.10 12.87 7.55
C SER A 120 8.34 11.46 8.12
N LEU A 121 7.92 10.40 7.42
CA LEU A 121 8.15 9.03 7.87
C LEU A 121 9.63 8.65 7.80
N GLU A 122 10.10 7.92 8.80
CA GLU A 122 11.50 7.51 8.92
C GLU A 122 11.76 6.18 8.21
N PHE A 123 11.83 6.21 6.88
CA PHE A 123 12.26 5.07 6.06
C PHE A 123 13.44 5.48 5.20
N LYS A 124 14.42 4.61 5.10
CA LYS A 124 15.63 4.86 4.30
C LYS A 124 15.34 4.98 2.81
N HIS A 125 14.43 4.16 2.29
CA HIS A 125 14.07 4.11 0.88
C HIS A 125 12.58 4.32 0.72
N LYS A 126 12.18 5.54 0.42
CA LYS A 126 10.78 5.87 0.14
C LYS A 126 10.67 6.89 -0.99
N VAL A 127 9.62 6.77 -1.76
CA VAL A 127 9.27 7.72 -2.82
C VAL A 127 7.76 7.84 -2.93
N ILE A 128 7.28 9.04 -3.13
CA ILE A 128 5.91 9.31 -3.55
C ILE A 128 5.92 9.98 -4.91
N PHE A 129 5.24 9.38 -5.88
CA PHE A 129 5.05 9.95 -7.20
C PHE A 129 3.89 10.93 -7.18
N THR A 130 4.14 12.16 -7.57
CA THR A 130 3.19 13.27 -7.45
C THR A 130 2.72 13.78 -8.80
N VAL A 131 1.53 14.40 -8.83
CA VAL A 131 0.89 14.94 -10.03
C VAL A 131 1.31 16.37 -10.33
N LYS A 132 2.01 17.01 -9.40
CA LYS A 132 2.65 18.31 -9.58
C LYS A 132 3.95 18.38 -8.78
N GLU A 133 4.76 19.37 -9.07
CA GLU A 133 6.08 19.53 -8.44
C GLU A 133 5.97 20.04 -7.01
N TYR A 134 6.65 19.35 -6.07
CA TYR A 134 6.77 19.72 -4.66
C TYR A 134 8.26 19.69 -4.27
N SER A 135 8.95 20.80 -4.49
CA SER A 135 10.39 20.88 -4.23
C SER A 135 10.74 20.83 -2.73
N GLN A 136 9.77 21.12 -1.85
CA GLN A 136 9.96 21.12 -0.39
C GLN A 136 9.96 19.73 0.24
N TYR A 137 9.51 18.70 -0.47
CA TYR A 137 9.44 17.31 0.04
C TYR A 137 10.48 16.44 -0.67
N ARG A 138 11.44 15.90 0.07
CA ARG A 138 12.57 15.12 -0.47
C ARG A 138 12.12 13.82 -1.13
N SER A 139 11.08 13.18 -0.62
CA SER A 139 10.57 11.92 -1.15
C SER A 139 9.61 12.09 -2.32
N ALA A 140 9.17 13.33 -2.62
CA ALA A 140 8.25 13.60 -3.72
C ALA A 140 8.98 13.63 -5.07
N TYR A 141 8.46 12.87 -6.02
CA TYR A 141 8.95 12.83 -7.39
C TYR A 141 7.80 13.13 -8.35
N TYR A 142 7.92 14.25 -9.08
CA TYR A 142 6.89 14.66 -10.03
C TYR A 142 6.98 13.85 -11.32
N ILE A 143 5.85 13.27 -11.70
CA ILE A 143 5.71 12.61 -13.00
C ILE A 143 4.76 13.46 -13.85
N PRO A 144 5.25 14.15 -14.88
CA PRO A 144 4.39 14.88 -15.81
C PRO A 144 3.40 13.91 -16.47
N LYS A 145 2.16 14.36 -16.67
CA LYS A 145 1.25 13.59 -17.51
C LYS A 145 1.87 13.46 -18.90
N SER A 146 2.06 12.24 -19.35
CA SER A 146 2.36 12.01 -20.75
C SER A 146 1.15 12.51 -21.54
N GLU A 147 1.36 13.49 -22.39
CA GLU A 147 0.39 13.82 -23.43
C GLU A 147 0.25 12.57 -24.30
N ALA A 148 -0.82 11.87 -24.07
CA ALA A 148 -1.17 10.74 -24.92
C ALA A 148 -1.89 11.27 -26.16
#